data_60687f4167290a06755f6c67a964f05b
#
_entry.id   60687f4167290a06755f6c67a964f05b
#
_cell.length_a   1.000
_cell.length_b   1.000
_cell.length_c   1.000
_cell.angle_alpha   90.00
_cell.angle_beta   90.00
_cell.angle_gamma   90.00
#
_symmetry.space_group_name_H-M   'P 1'
#
loop_
_entity.id
_entity.type
_entity.pdbx_description
1 polymer ?
#
loop_
_entity_poly.entity_id
_entity_poly.type
_entity_poly.pdbx_seq_one_letter_code
_entity_poly.pdbx_strand_id
1 'polypeptide(L)'
;MTPFDYTSTARRPAYGELPREVRTEVAGFLGGEPDETRSAGGGFTPGFAGTVRRADRLLFVKAASAQDPVAYPAYCREAAVLAALPPGLPVPRLLGSRTVEVGEPGTQWMVLLLQHIEGTMPGAPWTPADAASVHRSLVELDSGLHGLPSHLVTGSVTDGLVDDDDVLGVFGRRARNEVETPFLPDAPMERWLELQHLVEGAAAVLPGPAPAHNDLRPDNIIMERGTNRAYVCDWNFLSRGPAWSDWTGLLPYLHHDGLDADALLASSPLAAGADDHAVDTWLAVLAAYLTVSGLSAEVPTSPRLRAHGRFSARIMVDWLSERRAWWR
;
A
#
# COMPACT_ATOMS: atom_id res chain seq x y z
N MET A 1 -21.68 -0.93 2.88
CA MET A 1 -20.83 -0.25 3.90
C MET A 1 -20.36 1.07 3.30
N THR A 2 -20.15 2.13 4.08
CA THR A 2 -19.65 3.41 3.55
C THR A 2 -18.18 3.25 3.13
N PRO A 3 -17.73 3.81 1.98
CA PRO A 3 -16.33 3.79 1.57
C PRO A 3 -15.42 4.36 2.64
N PHE A 4 -14.19 3.85 2.71
CA PHE A 4 -13.20 4.35 3.67
C PHE A 4 -12.68 5.72 3.24
N ASP A 5 -12.63 6.65 4.19
CA ASP A 5 -12.09 7.98 3.95
C ASP A 5 -10.58 8.00 4.20
N TYR A 6 -9.80 8.10 3.13
CA TYR A 6 -8.33 8.17 3.15
C TYR A 6 -7.78 9.58 3.43
N THR A 7 -8.62 10.57 3.72
CA THR A 7 -8.16 11.89 4.13
C THR A 7 -7.75 11.86 5.60
N SER A 8 -6.67 12.56 5.95
CA SER A 8 -6.19 12.68 7.35
C SER A 8 -5.88 11.33 8.02
N THR A 9 -5.28 10.39 7.27
CA THR A 9 -4.90 9.06 7.76
C THR A 9 -3.67 9.05 8.65
N ALA A 10 -2.75 10.02 8.47
CA ALA A 10 -1.59 10.21 9.33
C ALA A 10 -1.50 11.65 9.86
N ARG A 11 -0.97 11.78 11.07
CA ARG A 11 -0.56 13.07 11.63
C ARG A 11 0.89 13.33 11.24
N ARG A 12 1.08 14.24 10.31
CA ARG A 12 2.39 14.61 9.79
C ARG A 12 2.81 15.99 10.29
N PRO A 13 4.13 16.24 10.48
CA PRO A 13 4.61 17.58 10.71
C PRO A 13 4.29 18.48 9.52
N ALA A 14 4.10 19.78 9.75
CA ALA A 14 4.07 20.76 8.67
C ALA A 14 5.49 21.02 8.15
N TYR A 15 5.63 21.50 6.90
CA TYR A 15 6.94 21.81 6.31
C TYR A 15 7.78 22.75 7.19
N GLY A 16 7.14 23.76 7.80
CA GLY A 16 7.82 24.71 8.68
C GLY A 16 8.36 24.13 9.99
N GLU A 17 7.86 22.96 10.39
CA GLU A 17 8.33 22.23 11.58
C GLU A 17 9.54 21.32 11.31
N LEU A 18 9.89 21.14 10.03
CA LEU A 18 11.11 20.41 9.67
C LEU A 18 12.36 21.19 10.09
N PRO A 19 13.45 20.49 10.45
CA PRO A 19 14.72 21.13 10.75
C PRO A 19 15.18 22.07 9.62
N ARG A 20 15.90 23.13 10.00
CA ARG A 20 16.39 24.12 9.04
C ARG A 20 17.24 23.49 7.96
N GLU A 21 18.10 22.55 8.32
CA GLU A 21 19.02 21.86 7.42
C GLU A 21 18.23 21.07 6.35
N VAL A 22 17.17 20.38 6.75
CA VAL A 22 16.27 19.67 5.84
C VAL A 22 15.57 20.64 4.89
N ARG A 23 15.04 21.75 5.40
CA ARG A 23 14.39 22.79 4.58
C ARG A 23 15.39 23.45 3.62
N THR A 24 16.64 23.67 4.06
CA THR A 24 17.70 24.23 3.21
C THR A 24 18.00 23.31 2.03
N GLU A 25 18.03 21.98 2.23
CA GLU A 25 18.22 21.01 1.14
C GLU A 25 17.09 21.07 0.13
N VAL A 26 15.84 21.12 0.59
CA VAL A 26 14.66 21.24 -0.28
C VAL A 26 14.68 22.59 -1.03
N ALA A 27 15.00 23.68 -0.34
CA ALA A 27 15.10 25.01 -0.94
C ALA A 27 16.22 25.09 -1.98
N GLY A 28 17.37 24.44 -1.72
CA GLY A 28 18.47 24.34 -2.67
C GLY A 28 18.04 23.69 -3.98
N PHE A 29 17.26 22.61 -3.90
CA PHE A 29 16.73 21.93 -5.08
C PHE A 29 15.66 22.76 -5.82
N LEU A 30 14.81 23.51 -5.10
CA LEU A 30 13.83 24.42 -5.67
C LEU A 30 14.45 25.71 -6.26
N GLY A 31 15.66 26.05 -5.89
CA GLY A 31 16.32 27.32 -6.22
C GLY A 31 15.88 28.47 -5.30
N GLY A 32 15.43 28.18 -4.09
CA GLY A 32 15.03 29.11 -3.03
C GLY A 32 13.90 28.57 -2.15
N GLU A 33 13.53 29.32 -1.13
CA GLU A 33 12.44 28.94 -0.22
C GLU A 33 11.12 28.75 -0.98
N PRO A 34 10.29 27.75 -0.60
CA PRO A 34 9.00 27.53 -1.24
C PRO A 34 8.03 28.69 -0.93
N ASP A 35 7.22 29.04 -1.93
CA ASP A 35 6.15 30.02 -1.83
C ASP A 35 4.89 29.39 -1.20
N GLU A 36 4.70 28.07 -1.42
CA GLU A 36 3.55 27.32 -0.94
C GLU A 36 3.98 25.92 -0.51
N THR A 37 3.43 25.47 0.63
CA THR A 37 3.64 24.09 1.13
C THR A 37 2.32 23.51 1.60
N ARG A 38 2.10 22.21 1.32
CA ARG A 38 0.89 21.49 1.72
C ARG A 38 1.23 20.06 2.13
N SER A 39 0.99 19.70 3.37
CA SER A 39 1.13 18.29 3.82
C SER A 39 0.10 17.39 3.14
N ALA A 40 0.50 16.18 2.77
CA ALA A 40 -0.39 15.17 2.23
C ALA A 40 -1.35 14.66 3.31
N GLY A 41 -2.62 14.49 2.97
CA GLY A 41 -3.64 13.95 3.87
C GLY A 41 -3.70 12.43 3.91
N GLY A 42 -3.32 11.77 2.81
CA GLY A 42 -3.36 10.30 2.68
C GLY A 42 -2.06 9.60 3.12
N GLY A 43 -2.11 8.24 3.14
CA GLY A 43 -1.02 7.38 3.59
C GLY A 43 -0.91 7.30 5.12
N PHE A 44 -0.30 6.23 5.63
CA PHE A 44 -0.25 5.93 7.08
C PHE A 44 1.11 6.19 7.71
N THR A 45 2.14 6.49 6.92
CA THR A 45 3.50 6.77 7.42
C THR A 45 3.58 8.15 8.06
N PRO A 46 4.05 8.28 9.32
CA PRO A 46 3.98 9.53 10.08
C PRO A 46 5.02 10.59 9.68
N GLY A 47 6.05 10.25 8.90
CA GLY A 47 7.05 11.18 8.40
C GLY A 47 6.44 12.33 7.57
N PHE A 48 7.17 13.41 7.37
CA PHE A 48 6.71 14.46 6.47
C PHE A 48 6.50 13.89 5.05
N ALA A 49 5.35 14.18 4.49
CA ALA A 49 5.06 13.97 3.08
C ALA A 49 4.14 15.12 2.62
N GLY A 50 4.49 15.76 1.52
CA GLY A 50 3.73 16.90 1.06
C GLY A 50 4.25 17.54 -0.21
N THR A 51 3.46 18.45 -0.76
CA THR A 51 3.85 19.26 -1.90
C THR A 51 4.56 20.53 -1.45
N VAL A 52 5.60 20.89 -2.20
CA VAL A 52 6.30 22.18 -2.05
C VAL A 52 6.40 22.84 -3.41
N ARG A 53 6.03 24.12 -3.48
CA ARG A 53 6.00 24.90 -4.73
C ARG A 53 6.87 26.15 -4.61
N ARG A 54 7.59 26.44 -5.68
CA ARG A 54 8.24 27.71 -5.87
C ARG A 54 8.13 28.12 -7.35
N ALA A 55 7.44 29.22 -7.61
CA ALA A 55 7.09 29.67 -8.96
C ALA A 55 6.37 28.54 -9.75
N ASP A 56 6.94 28.11 -10.88
CA ASP A 56 6.45 27.02 -11.72
C ASP A 56 6.94 25.63 -11.31
N ARG A 57 7.84 25.53 -10.33
CA ARG A 57 8.40 24.25 -9.84
C ARG A 57 7.53 23.69 -8.72
N LEU A 58 7.06 22.47 -8.90
CA LEU A 58 6.24 21.75 -7.93
C LEU A 58 6.83 20.35 -7.69
N LEU A 59 7.08 20.04 -6.43
CA LEU A 59 7.66 18.76 -5.99
C LEU A 59 6.75 18.09 -4.98
N PHE A 60 6.84 16.79 -4.89
CA PHE A 60 6.40 16.04 -3.72
C PHE A 60 7.64 15.66 -2.90
N VAL A 61 7.62 15.97 -1.62
CA VAL A 61 8.76 15.76 -0.71
C VAL A 61 8.35 14.82 0.39
N LYS A 62 9.21 13.82 0.67
CA LYS A 62 9.13 13.00 1.89
C LYS A 62 10.37 13.26 2.73
N ALA A 63 10.22 13.36 4.06
CA ALA A 63 11.34 13.51 4.98
C ALA A 63 11.07 12.84 6.32
N ALA A 64 12.07 12.13 6.86
CA ALA A 64 12.00 11.47 8.16
C ALA A 64 13.33 11.46 8.87
N SER A 65 13.28 11.59 10.21
CA SER A 65 14.43 11.44 11.10
C SER A 65 14.79 9.98 11.33
N ALA A 66 16.07 9.67 11.46
CA ALA A 66 16.56 8.34 11.87
C ALA A 66 16.06 7.92 13.28
N GLN A 67 15.51 8.86 14.04
CA GLN A 67 14.82 8.55 15.31
C GLN A 67 13.41 7.98 15.10
N ASP A 68 12.83 8.13 13.90
CA ASP A 68 11.57 7.49 13.54
C ASP A 68 11.84 6.07 13.01
N PRO A 69 11.52 5.01 13.78
CA PRO A 69 11.85 3.64 13.42
C PRO A 69 11.01 3.09 12.27
N VAL A 70 9.96 3.81 11.85
CA VAL A 70 9.04 3.41 10.78
C VAL A 70 9.30 4.21 9.50
N ALA A 71 9.23 5.54 9.58
CA ALA A 71 9.29 6.39 8.39
C ALA A 71 10.71 6.46 7.79
N TYR A 72 11.76 6.51 8.61
CA TYR A 72 13.13 6.63 8.09
C TYR A 72 13.56 5.42 7.24
N PRO A 73 13.48 4.17 7.74
CA PRO A 73 13.84 3.01 6.93
C PRO A 73 12.94 2.85 5.69
N ALA A 74 11.65 3.18 5.80
CA ALA A 74 10.73 3.15 4.68
C ALA A 74 11.17 4.11 3.56
N TYR A 75 11.53 5.36 3.90
CA TYR A 75 11.97 6.34 2.91
C TYR A 75 13.36 6.02 2.34
N CYS A 76 14.27 5.46 3.13
CA CYS A 76 15.54 4.94 2.61
C CYS A 76 15.31 3.83 1.60
N ARG A 77 14.39 2.92 1.89
CA ARG A 77 14.02 1.81 1.01
C ARG A 77 13.36 2.31 -0.28
N GLU A 78 12.38 3.20 -0.17
CA GLU A 78 11.71 3.80 -1.31
C GLU A 78 12.70 4.52 -2.24
N ALA A 79 13.64 5.30 -1.67
CA ALA A 79 14.69 5.96 -2.46
C ALA A 79 15.54 4.98 -3.26
N ALA A 80 15.96 3.87 -2.64
CA ALA A 80 16.78 2.85 -3.29
C ALA A 80 16.00 2.15 -4.43
N VAL A 81 14.73 1.81 -4.21
CA VAL A 81 13.87 1.20 -5.22
C VAL A 81 13.66 2.16 -6.39
N LEU A 82 13.20 3.38 -6.12
CA LEU A 82 12.91 4.37 -7.17
C LEU A 82 14.14 4.75 -8.00
N ALA A 83 15.33 4.78 -7.40
CA ALA A 83 16.58 5.04 -8.11
C ALA A 83 16.96 3.94 -9.11
N ALA A 84 16.48 2.72 -8.90
CA ALA A 84 16.77 1.57 -9.75
C ALA A 84 15.67 1.29 -10.80
N LEU A 85 14.49 1.91 -10.67
CA LEU A 85 13.39 1.70 -11.62
C LEU A 85 13.75 2.24 -13.01
N PRO A 86 13.44 1.50 -14.08
CA PRO A 86 13.56 2.00 -15.44
C PRO A 86 12.73 3.27 -15.67
N PRO A 87 13.24 4.21 -16.50
CA PRO A 87 12.48 5.39 -16.84
C PRO A 87 11.21 5.04 -17.64
N GLY A 88 10.15 5.83 -17.45
CA GLY A 88 8.89 5.69 -18.19
C GLY A 88 7.84 4.85 -17.52
N LEU A 89 8.19 4.08 -16.49
CA LEU A 89 7.19 3.34 -15.70
C LEU A 89 6.18 4.28 -15.02
N PRO A 90 4.96 3.80 -14.76
CA PRO A 90 3.90 4.58 -14.11
C PRO A 90 4.16 4.75 -12.60
N VAL A 91 5.26 5.40 -12.28
CA VAL A 91 5.69 5.73 -10.90
C VAL A 91 6.14 7.20 -10.85
N PRO A 92 5.94 7.93 -9.75
CA PRO A 92 6.53 9.24 -9.58
C PRO A 92 8.06 9.15 -9.62
N ARG A 93 8.70 9.91 -10.52
CA ARG A 93 10.16 9.86 -10.66
C ARG A 93 10.87 10.37 -9.42
N LEU A 94 11.92 9.68 -8.99
CA LEU A 94 12.86 10.21 -8.02
C LEU A 94 13.70 11.30 -8.69
N LEU A 95 13.59 12.53 -8.20
CA LEU A 95 14.34 13.70 -8.69
C LEU A 95 15.60 13.92 -7.89
N GLY A 96 15.65 13.43 -6.66
CA GLY A 96 16.81 13.44 -5.78
C GLY A 96 16.51 12.79 -4.43
N SER A 97 17.55 12.29 -3.79
CA SER A 97 17.50 11.85 -2.40
C SER A 97 18.76 12.29 -1.68
N ARG A 98 18.62 12.63 -0.39
CA ARG A 98 19.74 13.09 0.45
C ARG A 98 19.60 12.59 1.87
N THR A 99 20.73 12.22 2.46
CA THR A 99 20.84 12.10 3.91
C THR A 99 21.40 13.43 4.43
N VAL A 100 20.69 14.06 5.37
CA VAL A 100 21.00 15.36 5.96
C VAL A 100 21.29 15.16 7.43
N GLU A 101 22.40 15.71 7.93
CA GLU A 101 22.72 15.72 9.36
C GLU A 101 22.13 16.97 10.02
N VAL A 102 21.46 16.79 11.16
CA VAL A 102 20.77 17.84 11.91
C VAL A 102 21.26 17.86 13.35
N GLY A 103 21.74 19.01 13.81
CA GLY A 103 22.22 19.23 15.19
C GLY A 103 23.58 18.61 15.49
N GLU A 104 24.03 18.71 16.75
CA GLU A 104 25.29 18.13 17.26
C GLU A 104 25.04 17.36 18.58
N PRO A 105 25.35 16.03 18.66
CA PRO A 105 25.81 15.18 17.55
C PRO A 105 24.66 15.00 16.52
N GLY A 106 25.04 14.95 15.23
CA GLY A 106 24.08 15.00 14.14
C GLY A 106 23.10 13.81 14.13
N THR A 107 21.79 14.12 14.07
CA THR A 107 20.77 13.14 13.77
C THR A 107 20.55 13.09 12.26
N GLN A 108 20.61 11.90 11.67
CA GLN A 108 20.39 11.75 10.23
C GLN A 108 18.91 11.91 9.88
N TRP A 109 18.67 12.58 8.77
CA TRP A 109 17.37 12.70 8.12
C TRP A 109 17.45 12.22 6.68
N MET A 110 16.48 11.40 6.27
CA MET A 110 16.28 11.05 4.86
C MET A 110 15.34 12.04 4.21
N VAL A 111 15.71 12.57 3.05
CA VAL A 111 14.90 13.49 2.25
C VAL A 111 14.77 12.92 0.84
N LEU A 112 13.54 12.71 0.37
CA LEU A 112 13.21 12.35 -1.00
C LEU A 112 12.55 13.52 -1.69
N LEU A 113 12.98 13.78 -2.91
CA LEU A 113 12.41 14.78 -3.81
C LEU A 113 11.84 14.03 -5.00
N LEU A 114 10.52 14.04 -5.12
CA LEU A 114 9.77 13.26 -6.09
C LEU A 114 9.06 14.17 -7.09
N GLN A 115 8.83 13.66 -8.29
CA GLN A 115 7.91 14.26 -9.23
C GLN A 115 6.53 14.37 -8.57
N HIS A 116 5.95 15.57 -8.59
CA HIS A 116 4.54 15.72 -8.24
C HIS A 116 3.67 15.28 -9.42
N ILE A 117 2.73 14.39 -9.14
CA ILE A 117 1.68 14.00 -10.09
C ILE A 117 0.42 14.73 -9.68
N GLU A 118 -0.09 15.59 -10.57
CA GLU A 118 -1.36 16.27 -10.33
C GLU A 118 -2.50 15.30 -10.62
N GLY A 119 -3.21 14.89 -9.59
CA GLY A 119 -4.24 13.88 -9.74
C GLY A 119 -5.03 13.64 -8.45
N THR A 120 -5.82 12.58 -8.49
CA THR A 120 -6.65 12.13 -7.37
C THR A 120 -6.46 10.63 -7.15
N MET A 121 -6.73 10.17 -5.95
CA MET A 121 -6.85 8.75 -5.64
C MET A 121 -8.04 8.16 -6.42
N PRO A 122 -7.94 6.93 -6.97
CA PRO A 122 -9.08 6.23 -7.56
C PRO A 122 -10.07 5.77 -6.50
N GLY A 123 -11.29 5.48 -6.92
CA GLY A 123 -12.34 4.99 -6.03
C GLY A 123 -13.23 6.08 -5.43
N ALA A 124 -14.18 5.65 -4.62
CA ALA A 124 -15.21 6.46 -3.96
C ALA A 124 -16.24 7.13 -4.92
N PRO A 125 -16.88 6.38 -5.85
CA PRO A 125 -16.71 4.96 -6.15
C PRO A 125 -15.69 4.67 -7.25
N TRP A 126 -15.19 3.44 -7.32
CA TRP A 126 -14.41 2.96 -8.45
C TRP A 126 -15.25 2.92 -9.74
N THR A 127 -14.65 3.37 -10.84
CA THR A 127 -15.26 3.27 -12.17
C THR A 127 -14.57 2.21 -13.02
N PRO A 128 -15.23 1.63 -14.03
CA PRO A 128 -14.57 0.74 -14.99
C PRO A 128 -13.36 1.38 -15.69
N ALA A 129 -13.39 2.70 -15.91
CA ALA A 129 -12.29 3.45 -16.52
C ALA A 129 -11.07 3.53 -15.60
N ASP A 130 -11.27 3.79 -14.31
CA ASP A 130 -10.20 3.79 -13.30
C ASP A 130 -9.61 2.40 -13.15
N ALA A 131 -10.45 1.37 -13.02
CA ALA A 131 -10.02 -0.02 -12.95
C ALA A 131 -9.14 -0.42 -14.15
N ALA A 132 -9.58 -0.10 -15.36
CA ALA A 132 -8.83 -0.38 -16.58
C ALA A 132 -7.51 0.38 -16.65
N SER A 133 -7.46 1.62 -16.16
CA SER A 133 -6.23 2.42 -16.15
C SER A 133 -5.21 1.89 -15.13
N VAL A 134 -5.66 1.60 -13.91
CA VAL A 134 -4.81 1.00 -12.86
C VAL A 134 -4.27 -0.34 -13.31
N HIS A 135 -5.13 -1.21 -13.85
CA HIS A 135 -4.73 -2.52 -14.36
C HIS A 135 -3.65 -2.42 -15.44
N ARG A 136 -3.80 -1.50 -16.44
CA ARG A 136 -2.76 -1.27 -17.46
C ARG A 136 -1.43 -0.87 -16.85
N SER A 137 -1.46 0.01 -15.85
CA SER A 137 -0.24 0.44 -15.15
C SER A 137 0.42 -0.71 -14.40
N LEU A 138 -0.34 -1.62 -13.80
CA LEU A 138 0.21 -2.81 -13.14
C LEU A 138 0.83 -3.78 -14.13
N VAL A 139 0.23 -3.99 -15.29
CA VAL A 139 0.82 -4.82 -16.38
C VAL A 139 2.13 -4.20 -16.90
N GLU A 140 2.17 -2.87 -17.05
CA GLU A 140 3.39 -2.15 -17.46
C GLU A 140 4.48 -2.27 -16.37
N LEU A 141 4.11 -2.17 -15.10
CA LEU A 141 5.01 -2.34 -13.96
C LEU A 141 5.58 -3.77 -13.89
N ASP A 142 4.74 -4.79 -13.97
CA ASP A 142 5.21 -6.19 -13.94
C ASP A 142 6.34 -6.38 -14.95
N SER A 143 6.13 -5.96 -16.21
CA SER A 143 7.15 -6.07 -17.26
C SER A 143 8.43 -5.30 -16.92
N GLY A 144 8.33 -4.13 -16.32
CA GLY A 144 9.47 -3.27 -16.00
C GLY A 144 10.25 -3.68 -14.75
N LEU A 145 9.61 -4.34 -13.80
CA LEU A 145 10.20 -4.71 -12.50
C LEU A 145 11.11 -5.95 -12.57
N HIS A 146 10.94 -6.82 -13.56
CA HIS A 146 11.74 -8.03 -13.71
C HIS A 146 13.25 -7.79 -13.87
N GLY A 147 13.66 -6.60 -14.33
CA GLY A 147 15.05 -6.18 -14.48
C GLY A 147 15.72 -5.62 -13.22
N LEU A 148 15.00 -5.54 -12.11
CA LEU A 148 15.54 -4.94 -10.90
C LEU A 148 16.64 -5.80 -10.26
N PRO A 149 17.67 -5.17 -9.65
CA PRO A 149 18.67 -5.87 -8.87
C PRO A 149 18.04 -6.73 -7.76
N SER A 150 18.49 -7.98 -7.62
CA SER A 150 17.89 -8.94 -6.67
C SER A 150 17.94 -8.48 -5.21
N HIS A 151 18.93 -7.64 -4.84
CA HIS A 151 19.04 -7.09 -3.49
C HIS A 151 17.95 -6.05 -3.17
N LEU A 152 17.22 -5.54 -4.18
CA LEU A 152 16.08 -4.64 -4.00
C LEU A 152 14.75 -5.38 -3.93
N VAL A 153 14.68 -6.61 -4.44
CA VAL A 153 13.47 -7.44 -4.38
C VAL A 153 13.71 -8.53 -3.33
N THR A 154 13.67 -8.12 -2.06
CA THR A 154 13.99 -8.99 -0.91
C THR A 154 12.73 -9.42 -0.19
N GLY A 155 12.74 -10.67 0.28
CA GLY A 155 11.60 -11.21 1.00
C GLY A 155 10.47 -11.70 0.08
N SER A 156 9.42 -12.18 0.71
CA SER A 156 8.18 -12.67 0.09
C SER A 156 7.03 -11.75 0.45
N VAL A 157 5.99 -11.72 -0.38
CA VAL A 157 4.71 -11.06 -0.05
C VAL A 157 4.08 -11.62 1.23
N THR A 158 4.50 -12.80 1.65
CA THR A 158 4.01 -13.46 2.87
C THR A 158 4.85 -13.17 4.12
N ASP A 159 6.03 -12.55 3.98
CA ASP A 159 6.89 -12.25 5.12
C ASP A 159 6.19 -11.30 6.10
N GLY A 160 6.28 -11.61 7.41
CA GLY A 160 5.57 -10.87 8.45
C GLY A 160 4.05 -11.11 8.47
N LEU A 161 3.52 -11.99 7.61
CA LEU A 161 2.12 -12.43 7.61
C LEU A 161 2.00 -13.87 8.10
N VAL A 162 2.80 -14.78 7.55
CA VAL A 162 2.77 -16.21 7.90
C VAL A 162 3.72 -16.58 9.04
N ASP A 163 4.52 -15.63 9.52
CA ASP A 163 5.39 -15.77 10.69
C ASP A 163 4.80 -15.12 11.95
N ASP A 164 3.61 -14.52 11.84
CA ASP A 164 2.88 -13.87 12.95
C ASP A 164 1.78 -14.80 13.44
N ASP A 165 1.94 -15.32 14.64
CA ASP A 165 0.98 -16.25 15.27
C ASP A 165 -0.42 -15.62 15.44
N ASP A 166 -0.50 -14.29 15.59
CA ASP A 166 -1.78 -13.60 15.68
C ASP A 166 -2.49 -13.60 14.33
N VAL A 167 -1.76 -13.36 13.23
CA VAL A 167 -2.29 -13.43 11.86
C VAL A 167 -2.69 -14.86 11.53
N LEU A 168 -1.78 -15.82 11.74
CA LEU A 168 -2.02 -17.22 11.45
C LEU A 168 -3.22 -17.80 12.21
N GLY A 169 -3.46 -17.35 13.45
CA GLY A 169 -4.45 -17.95 14.34
C GLY A 169 -5.79 -17.21 14.44
N VAL A 170 -5.96 -16.03 13.85
CA VAL A 170 -7.10 -15.16 14.15
C VAL A 170 -8.47 -15.77 13.80
N PHE A 171 -8.60 -16.45 12.68
CA PHE A 171 -9.86 -17.07 12.29
C PHE A 171 -10.16 -18.34 13.09
N GLY A 172 -9.14 -19.11 13.49
CA GLY A 172 -9.29 -20.21 14.44
C GLY A 172 -9.77 -19.74 15.82
N ARG A 173 -9.20 -18.66 16.34
CA ARG A 173 -9.66 -18.01 17.58
C ARG A 173 -11.10 -17.50 17.45
N ARG A 174 -11.45 -16.90 16.29
CA ARG A 174 -12.82 -16.46 16.00
C ARG A 174 -13.80 -17.63 15.98
N ALA A 175 -13.43 -18.74 15.34
CA ALA A 175 -14.25 -19.97 15.31
C ALA A 175 -14.55 -20.52 16.71
N ARG A 176 -13.58 -20.41 17.64
CA ARG A 176 -13.72 -20.84 19.05
C ARG A 176 -14.33 -19.77 19.96
N ASN A 177 -14.74 -18.61 19.43
CA ASN A 177 -15.23 -17.46 20.19
C ASN A 177 -14.21 -16.89 21.22
N GLU A 178 -12.92 -17.03 20.93
CA GLU A 178 -11.82 -16.50 21.76
C GLU A 178 -11.48 -15.04 21.38
N VAL A 179 -11.95 -14.56 20.22
CA VAL A 179 -11.81 -13.18 19.77
C VAL A 179 -13.11 -12.71 19.11
N GLU A 180 -13.50 -11.49 19.42
CA GLU A 180 -14.64 -10.83 18.77
C GLU A 180 -14.20 -9.98 17.58
N THR A 181 -14.89 -10.13 16.46
CA THR A 181 -14.65 -9.38 15.21
C THR A 181 -15.95 -8.74 14.71
N PRO A 182 -16.51 -7.74 15.43
CA PRO A 182 -17.85 -7.21 15.14
C PRO A 182 -17.96 -6.51 13.78
N PHE A 183 -16.84 -6.23 13.13
CA PHE A 183 -16.77 -5.62 11.80
C PHE A 183 -16.79 -6.67 10.67
N LEU A 184 -16.56 -7.95 10.96
CA LEU A 184 -16.70 -9.04 9.99
C LEU A 184 -18.14 -9.53 9.92
N PRO A 185 -18.57 -10.19 8.82
CA PRO A 185 -19.93 -10.72 8.72
C PRO A 185 -20.14 -11.83 9.74
N ASP A 186 -21.40 -12.02 10.15
CA ASP A 186 -21.76 -13.21 10.90
C ASP A 186 -21.65 -14.44 9.98
N ALA A 187 -20.96 -15.45 10.47
CA ALA A 187 -20.77 -16.69 9.74
C ALA A 187 -20.72 -17.88 10.72
N PRO A 188 -21.15 -19.07 10.33
CA PRO A 188 -21.02 -20.27 11.14
C PRO A 188 -19.55 -20.66 11.31
N MET A 189 -19.25 -21.39 12.39
CA MET A 189 -17.90 -21.80 12.79
C MET A 189 -17.10 -22.42 11.62
N GLU A 190 -17.75 -23.24 10.82
CA GLU A 190 -17.15 -23.96 9.70
C GLU A 190 -16.51 -23.01 8.67
N ARG A 191 -17.09 -21.81 8.47
CA ARG A 191 -16.52 -20.81 7.54
C ARG A 191 -15.28 -20.16 8.10
N TRP A 192 -15.24 -19.92 9.39
CA TRP A 192 -14.03 -19.41 10.06
C TRP A 192 -12.91 -20.45 10.04
N LEU A 193 -13.22 -21.74 10.21
CA LEU A 193 -12.26 -22.83 10.09
C LEU A 193 -11.76 -23.00 8.65
N GLU A 194 -12.63 -22.78 7.66
CA GLU A 194 -12.23 -22.79 6.24
C GLU A 194 -11.25 -21.66 5.92
N LEU A 195 -11.51 -20.42 6.41
CA LEU A 195 -10.55 -19.32 6.31
C LEU A 195 -9.24 -19.62 7.02
N GLN A 196 -9.31 -20.21 8.22
CA GLN A 196 -8.14 -20.63 8.98
C GLN A 196 -7.27 -21.60 8.17
N HIS A 197 -7.89 -22.58 7.53
CA HIS A 197 -7.17 -23.56 6.72
C HIS A 197 -6.49 -22.93 5.49
N LEU A 198 -7.14 -21.94 4.85
CA LEU A 198 -6.49 -21.19 3.76
C LEU A 198 -5.25 -20.44 4.26
N VAL A 199 -5.35 -19.72 5.38
CA VAL A 199 -4.22 -18.97 5.97
C VAL A 199 -3.06 -19.90 6.32
N GLU A 200 -3.32 -21.07 6.92
CA GLU A 200 -2.30 -22.07 7.26
C GLU A 200 -1.58 -22.63 6.02
N GLY A 201 -2.26 -22.70 4.89
CA GLY A 201 -1.70 -23.16 3.61
C GLY A 201 -0.83 -22.14 2.88
N ALA A 202 -0.81 -20.89 3.31
CA ALA A 202 -0.26 -19.76 2.56
C ALA A 202 1.22 -19.93 2.16
N ALA A 203 2.07 -20.39 3.09
CA ALA A 203 3.50 -20.56 2.82
C ALA A 203 3.80 -21.57 1.69
N ALA A 204 2.91 -22.54 1.49
CA ALA A 204 3.06 -23.54 0.42
C ALA A 204 2.49 -23.08 -0.93
N VAL A 205 1.50 -22.18 -0.91
CA VAL A 205 0.67 -21.83 -2.08
C VAL A 205 1.09 -20.50 -2.72
N LEU A 206 1.58 -19.53 -1.92
CA LEU A 206 1.85 -18.16 -2.37
C LEU A 206 3.29 -17.85 -2.82
N PRO A 207 4.31 -18.72 -2.77
CA PRO A 207 5.60 -18.37 -3.31
C PRO A 207 5.50 -18.02 -4.81
N GLY A 208 6.23 -16.97 -5.22
CA GLY A 208 6.28 -16.53 -6.60
C GLY A 208 7.56 -15.76 -6.90
N PRO A 209 8.03 -15.76 -8.16
CA PRO A 209 9.25 -15.07 -8.54
C PRO A 209 9.05 -13.60 -8.93
N ALA A 210 7.82 -13.16 -9.15
CA ALA A 210 7.55 -11.82 -9.66
C ALA A 210 7.76 -10.75 -8.58
N PRO A 211 8.35 -9.61 -8.93
CA PRO A 211 8.34 -8.46 -8.05
C PRO A 211 6.91 -7.94 -7.85
N ALA A 212 6.54 -7.67 -6.61
CA ALA A 212 5.25 -7.11 -6.23
C ALA A 212 5.45 -5.86 -5.36
N HIS A 213 4.57 -4.89 -5.50
CA HIS A 213 4.54 -3.68 -4.67
C HIS A 213 4.30 -4.02 -3.20
N ASN A 214 3.46 -5.02 -2.95
CA ASN A 214 3.12 -5.62 -1.66
C ASN A 214 2.48 -4.68 -0.62
N ASP A 215 2.03 -3.50 -1.04
CA ASP A 215 1.21 -2.57 -0.25
C ASP A 215 0.27 -1.78 -1.17
N LEU A 216 -0.25 -2.43 -2.22
CA LEU A 216 -1.11 -1.76 -3.18
C LEU A 216 -2.51 -1.55 -2.61
N ARG A 217 -2.81 -0.28 -2.35
CA ARG A 217 -4.09 0.22 -1.85
C ARG A 217 -4.53 1.43 -2.68
N PRO A 218 -5.82 1.83 -2.61
CA PRO A 218 -6.28 3.02 -3.33
C PRO A 218 -5.46 4.28 -3.05
N ASP A 219 -5.01 4.51 -1.81
CA ASP A 219 -4.22 5.68 -1.40
C ASP A 219 -2.75 5.67 -1.90
N ASN A 220 -2.27 4.53 -2.41
CA ASN A 220 -0.97 4.41 -3.06
C ASN A 220 -1.06 4.53 -4.60
N ILE A 221 -2.22 5.00 -5.12
CA ILE A 221 -2.44 5.20 -6.56
C ILE A 221 -2.89 6.64 -6.81
N ILE A 222 -2.30 7.27 -7.82
CA ILE A 222 -2.67 8.62 -8.28
C ILE A 222 -3.13 8.53 -9.72
N MET A 223 -4.40 8.89 -9.96
CA MET A 223 -4.96 9.06 -11.30
C MET A 223 -4.58 10.44 -11.81
N GLU A 224 -3.67 10.52 -12.77
CA GLU A 224 -3.19 11.79 -13.30
C GLU A 224 -4.30 12.56 -14.02
N ARG A 225 -4.44 13.83 -13.68
CA ARG A 225 -5.43 14.71 -14.28
C ARG A 225 -5.14 14.92 -15.77
N GLY A 226 -6.16 14.77 -16.60
CA GLY A 226 -6.10 15.01 -18.04
C GLY A 226 -5.72 13.79 -18.87
N THR A 227 -4.85 12.90 -18.38
CA THR A 227 -4.48 11.66 -19.09
C THR A 227 -5.23 10.43 -18.56
N ASN A 228 -5.70 10.50 -17.33
CA ASN A 228 -6.24 9.38 -16.57
C ASN A 228 -5.25 8.19 -16.47
N ARG A 229 -3.93 8.44 -16.56
CA ARG A 229 -2.90 7.42 -16.30
C ARG A 229 -2.78 7.21 -14.79
N ALA A 230 -2.75 5.96 -14.37
CA ALA A 230 -2.53 5.63 -12.96
C ALA A 230 -1.02 5.57 -12.67
N TYR A 231 -0.60 6.21 -11.59
CA TYR A 231 0.76 6.13 -11.05
C TYR A 231 0.73 5.40 -9.71
N VAL A 232 1.63 4.45 -9.51
CA VAL A 232 1.79 3.72 -8.24
C VAL A 232 2.92 4.35 -7.44
N CYS A 233 2.67 4.70 -6.18
CA CYS A 233 3.62 5.36 -5.28
C CYS A 233 3.82 4.54 -3.98
N ASP A 234 4.80 4.93 -3.17
CA ASP A 234 5.12 4.32 -1.87
C ASP A 234 5.80 2.93 -1.98
N TRP A 235 6.94 2.87 -2.68
CA TRP A 235 7.67 1.66 -3.07
C TRP A 235 8.58 1.09 -1.97
N ASN A 236 8.17 1.11 -0.73
CA ASN A 236 8.98 0.65 0.41
C ASN A 236 8.79 -0.82 0.78
N PHE A 237 7.76 -1.51 0.22
CA PHE A 237 7.46 -2.92 0.52
C PHE A 237 7.76 -3.88 -0.63
N LEU A 238 8.50 -3.44 -1.66
CA LEU A 238 8.81 -4.28 -2.83
C LEU A 238 9.34 -5.66 -2.41
N SER A 239 8.63 -6.71 -2.78
CA SER A 239 8.85 -8.11 -2.37
C SER A 239 8.68 -9.06 -3.55
N ARG A 240 8.86 -10.37 -3.34
CA ARG A 240 8.58 -11.42 -4.33
C ARG A 240 7.25 -12.09 -4.03
N GLY A 241 6.49 -12.36 -5.08
CA GLY A 241 5.22 -13.06 -4.96
C GLY A 241 4.68 -13.53 -6.31
N PRO A 242 3.43 -14.01 -6.34
CA PRO A 242 2.71 -14.21 -7.59
C PRO A 242 2.49 -12.87 -8.31
N ALA A 243 2.60 -12.84 -9.63
CA ALA A 243 2.43 -11.62 -10.43
C ALA A 243 1.04 -10.97 -10.24
N TRP A 244 0.05 -11.76 -9.89
CA TRP A 244 -1.32 -11.32 -9.66
C TRP A 244 -1.59 -10.77 -8.25
N SER A 245 -0.64 -10.87 -7.31
CA SER A 245 -0.89 -10.58 -5.88
C SER A 245 -1.36 -9.15 -5.61
N ASP A 246 -0.72 -8.15 -6.22
CA ASP A 246 -1.11 -6.74 -6.06
C ASP A 246 -2.49 -6.46 -6.67
N TRP A 247 -2.74 -6.95 -7.89
CA TRP A 247 -4.05 -6.78 -8.52
C TRP A 247 -5.15 -7.44 -7.73
N THR A 248 -4.95 -8.69 -7.29
CA THR A 248 -5.93 -9.42 -6.47
C THR A 248 -6.18 -8.73 -5.13
N GLY A 249 -5.13 -8.19 -4.48
CA GLY A 249 -5.27 -7.44 -3.23
C GLY A 249 -6.09 -6.14 -3.38
N LEU A 250 -6.12 -5.56 -4.58
CA LEU A 250 -6.90 -4.35 -4.88
C LEU A 250 -8.36 -4.65 -5.24
N LEU A 251 -8.65 -5.80 -5.85
CA LEU A 251 -9.99 -6.16 -6.35
C LEU A 251 -11.13 -6.10 -5.32
N PRO A 252 -10.94 -6.42 -4.02
CA PRO A 252 -11.99 -6.26 -3.01
C PRO A 252 -12.54 -4.83 -2.90
N TYR A 253 -11.71 -3.81 -3.12
CA TYR A 253 -12.17 -2.41 -3.15
C TYR A 253 -13.08 -2.13 -4.34
N LEU A 254 -12.75 -2.72 -5.51
CA LEU A 254 -13.54 -2.60 -6.74
C LEU A 254 -14.86 -3.37 -6.60
N HIS A 255 -14.80 -4.57 -6.04
CA HIS A 255 -15.98 -5.39 -5.74
C HIS A 255 -16.94 -4.66 -4.79
N HIS A 256 -16.40 -4.05 -3.72
CA HIS A 256 -17.19 -3.27 -2.77
C HIS A 256 -17.98 -2.14 -3.44
N ASP A 257 -17.43 -1.53 -4.49
CA ASP A 257 -18.06 -0.46 -5.26
C ASP A 257 -18.91 -0.98 -6.43
N GLY A 258 -19.10 -2.31 -6.52
CA GLY A 258 -20.04 -2.96 -7.43
C GLY A 258 -19.47 -3.37 -8.80
N LEU A 259 -18.15 -3.38 -8.96
CA LEU A 259 -17.51 -3.93 -10.17
C LEU A 259 -17.41 -5.46 -10.07
N ASP A 260 -17.47 -6.13 -11.21
CA ASP A 260 -17.28 -7.59 -11.31
C ASP A 260 -15.78 -7.93 -11.16
N ALA A 261 -15.35 -8.15 -9.91
CA ALA A 261 -13.97 -8.44 -9.57
C ALA A 261 -13.50 -9.80 -10.12
N ASP A 262 -14.36 -10.79 -10.23
CA ASP A 262 -14.03 -12.09 -10.80
C ASP A 262 -13.78 -11.98 -12.31
N ALA A 263 -14.59 -11.24 -13.05
CA ALA A 263 -14.34 -10.95 -14.46
C ALA A 263 -13.05 -10.14 -14.67
N LEU A 264 -12.79 -9.15 -13.81
CA LEU A 264 -11.56 -8.36 -13.85
C LEU A 264 -10.32 -9.22 -13.57
N LEU A 265 -10.39 -10.15 -12.63
CA LEU A 265 -9.31 -11.10 -12.35
C LEU A 265 -9.09 -12.04 -13.52
N ALA A 266 -10.15 -12.69 -14.01
CA ALA A 266 -10.09 -13.68 -15.08
C ALA A 266 -9.56 -13.10 -16.42
N SER A 267 -9.82 -11.81 -16.69
CA SER A 267 -9.32 -11.12 -17.89
C SER A 267 -7.90 -10.57 -17.77
N SER A 268 -7.30 -10.65 -16.58
CA SER A 268 -5.96 -10.08 -16.33
C SER A 268 -4.85 -11.01 -16.83
N PRO A 269 -3.91 -10.52 -17.66
CA PRO A 269 -2.71 -11.28 -18.01
C PRO A 269 -1.81 -11.56 -16.81
N LEU A 270 -1.85 -10.74 -15.76
CA LEU A 270 -1.13 -10.97 -14.50
C LEU A 270 -1.61 -12.24 -13.80
N ALA A 271 -2.89 -12.58 -13.96
CA ALA A 271 -3.52 -13.77 -13.38
C ALA A 271 -3.55 -14.98 -14.32
N ALA A 272 -2.83 -14.92 -15.45
CA ALA A 272 -2.78 -16.03 -16.38
C ALA A 272 -2.24 -17.30 -15.69
N GLY A 273 -3.08 -18.32 -15.55
CA GLY A 273 -2.74 -19.56 -14.85
C GLY A 273 -2.77 -19.46 -13.32
N ALA A 274 -3.33 -18.41 -12.75
CA ALA A 274 -3.58 -18.33 -11.31
C ALA A 274 -4.57 -19.43 -10.89
N ASP A 275 -4.21 -20.17 -9.82
CA ASP A 275 -5.09 -21.15 -9.21
C ASP A 275 -6.09 -20.43 -8.30
N ASP A 276 -7.38 -20.73 -8.43
CA ASP A 276 -8.43 -20.18 -7.58
C ASP A 276 -8.16 -20.39 -6.09
N HIS A 277 -7.60 -21.54 -5.72
CA HIS A 277 -7.22 -21.80 -4.34
C HIS A 277 -6.09 -20.86 -3.86
N ALA A 278 -5.12 -20.53 -4.72
CA ALA A 278 -4.06 -19.59 -4.39
C ALA A 278 -4.60 -18.15 -4.25
N VAL A 279 -5.52 -17.74 -5.11
CA VAL A 279 -6.21 -16.46 -5.03
C VAL A 279 -7.00 -16.35 -3.72
N ASP A 280 -7.81 -17.36 -3.39
CA ASP A 280 -8.59 -17.40 -2.15
C ASP A 280 -7.68 -17.41 -0.90
N THR A 281 -6.55 -18.13 -0.98
CA THR A 281 -5.53 -18.14 0.08
C THR A 281 -4.94 -16.74 0.30
N TRP A 282 -4.60 -16.01 -0.77
CA TRP A 282 -4.09 -14.64 -0.66
C TRP A 282 -5.10 -13.70 -0.02
N LEU A 283 -6.36 -13.76 -0.44
CA LEU A 283 -7.44 -12.97 0.15
C LEU A 283 -7.64 -13.31 1.65
N ALA A 284 -7.57 -14.59 2.01
CA ALA A 284 -7.68 -15.02 3.41
C ALA A 284 -6.52 -14.50 4.27
N VAL A 285 -5.28 -14.53 3.78
CA VAL A 285 -4.10 -14.00 4.48
C VAL A 285 -4.22 -12.50 4.67
N LEU A 286 -4.58 -11.75 3.62
CA LEU A 286 -4.81 -10.31 3.75
C LEU A 286 -5.94 -9.99 4.72
N ALA A 287 -7.05 -10.74 4.67
CA ALA A 287 -8.15 -10.59 5.62
C ALA A 287 -7.72 -10.87 7.06
N ALA A 288 -6.88 -11.90 7.29
CA ALA A 288 -6.35 -12.21 8.61
C ALA A 288 -5.46 -11.07 9.16
N TYR A 289 -4.48 -10.62 8.37
CA TYR A 289 -3.61 -9.50 8.72
C TYR A 289 -4.40 -8.22 9.03
N LEU A 290 -5.33 -7.86 8.17
CA LEU A 290 -6.17 -6.68 8.33
C LEU A 290 -7.13 -6.80 9.52
N THR A 291 -7.58 -8.02 9.84
CA THR A 291 -8.37 -8.29 11.06
C THR A 291 -7.53 -8.05 12.31
N VAL A 292 -6.33 -8.59 12.38
CA VAL A 292 -5.39 -8.36 13.50
C VAL A 292 -5.06 -6.86 13.60
N SER A 293 -4.75 -6.22 12.49
CA SER A 293 -4.55 -4.76 12.46
C SER A 293 -5.75 -4.01 13.01
N GLY A 294 -6.96 -4.38 12.62
CA GLY A 294 -8.22 -3.76 13.07
C GLY A 294 -8.54 -3.94 14.56
N LEU A 295 -8.01 -5.01 15.16
CA LEU A 295 -8.15 -5.33 16.59
C LEU A 295 -7.05 -4.72 17.46
N SER A 296 -5.91 -4.36 16.87
CA SER A 296 -4.74 -3.85 17.60
C SER A 296 -4.99 -2.48 18.23
N ALA A 297 -4.14 -2.09 19.18
CA ALA A 297 -4.20 -0.78 19.83
C ALA A 297 -4.09 0.38 18.85
N GLU A 298 -4.80 1.47 19.10
CA GLU A 298 -4.77 2.67 18.25
C GLU A 298 -3.36 3.26 18.16
N VAL A 299 -3.00 3.77 16.99
CA VAL A 299 -1.71 4.41 16.72
C VAL A 299 -1.91 5.93 16.66
N PRO A 300 -1.43 6.71 17.63
CA PRO A 300 -1.70 8.16 17.71
C PRO A 300 -1.26 8.94 16.46
N THR A 301 -0.16 8.51 15.82
CA THR A 301 0.37 9.11 14.59
C THR A 301 -0.37 8.70 13.33
N SER A 302 -1.17 7.61 13.39
CA SER A 302 -1.96 7.07 12.27
C SER A 302 -3.38 6.75 12.74
N PRO A 303 -4.20 7.77 13.07
CA PRO A 303 -5.45 7.59 13.81
C PRO A 303 -6.54 6.82 13.07
N ARG A 304 -6.40 6.63 11.75
CA ARG A 304 -7.35 5.87 10.95
C ARG A 304 -6.86 4.46 10.58
N LEU A 305 -5.66 4.05 11.01
CA LEU A 305 -5.05 2.78 10.64
C LEU A 305 -5.93 1.58 11.06
N ARG A 306 -6.48 1.60 12.27
CA ARG A 306 -7.32 0.49 12.76
C ARG A 306 -8.68 0.46 12.08
N ALA A 307 -9.27 1.62 11.80
CA ALA A 307 -10.49 1.71 11.01
C ALA A 307 -10.29 1.22 9.57
N HIS A 308 -9.13 1.51 8.97
CA HIS A 308 -8.75 0.95 7.66
C HIS A 308 -8.63 -0.58 7.73
N GLY A 309 -7.94 -1.12 8.74
CA GLY A 309 -7.86 -2.57 8.93
C GLY A 309 -9.23 -3.24 8.99
N ARG A 310 -10.14 -2.69 9.81
CA ARG A 310 -11.53 -3.20 9.93
C ARG A 310 -12.31 -3.14 8.62
N PHE A 311 -12.21 -2.02 7.91
CA PHE A 311 -12.87 -1.85 6.60
C PHE A 311 -12.34 -2.85 5.57
N SER A 312 -11.01 -2.90 5.42
CA SER A 312 -10.37 -3.74 4.41
C SER A 312 -10.54 -5.24 4.70
N ALA A 313 -10.44 -5.67 5.97
CA ALA A 313 -10.74 -7.05 6.36
C ALA A 313 -12.17 -7.45 5.95
N ARG A 314 -13.14 -6.55 6.16
CA ARG A 314 -14.53 -6.81 5.82
C ARG A 314 -14.72 -7.02 4.32
N ILE A 315 -14.21 -6.13 3.48
CA ILE A 315 -14.39 -6.24 2.02
C ILE A 315 -13.64 -7.44 1.44
N MET A 316 -12.49 -7.84 2.03
CA MET A 316 -11.79 -9.07 1.64
C MET A 316 -12.66 -10.30 1.91
N VAL A 317 -13.24 -10.40 3.12
CA VAL A 317 -14.11 -11.52 3.50
C VAL A 317 -15.42 -11.52 2.68
N ASP A 318 -15.98 -10.34 2.38
CA ASP A 318 -17.21 -10.25 1.60
C ASP A 318 -17.00 -10.82 0.19
N TRP A 319 -15.95 -10.40 -0.55
CA TRP A 319 -15.67 -10.95 -1.88
C TRP A 319 -15.28 -12.43 -1.83
N LEU A 320 -14.40 -12.83 -0.89
CA LEU A 320 -14.02 -14.23 -0.74
C LEU A 320 -15.25 -15.14 -0.45
N SER A 321 -16.21 -14.64 0.33
CA SER A 321 -17.46 -15.36 0.63
C SER A 321 -18.30 -15.56 -0.62
N GLU A 322 -18.36 -14.59 -1.52
CA GLU A 322 -19.08 -14.72 -2.79
C GLU A 322 -18.38 -15.71 -3.73
N ARG A 323 -17.05 -15.60 -3.88
CA ARG A 323 -16.24 -16.54 -4.67
C ARG A 323 -16.46 -17.99 -4.23
N ARG A 324 -16.57 -18.23 -2.94
CA ARG A 324 -16.77 -19.57 -2.36
C ARG A 324 -18.25 -19.95 -2.21
N ALA A 325 -19.16 -19.11 -2.66
CA ALA A 325 -20.61 -19.33 -2.60
C ALA A 325 -21.14 -19.67 -1.17
N TRP A 326 -20.57 -19.02 -0.14
CA TRP A 326 -20.92 -19.34 1.26
C TRP A 326 -22.33 -18.94 1.65
N TRP A 327 -22.94 -18.01 0.93
CA TRP A 327 -24.25 -17.42 1.24
C TRP A 327 -25.37 -17.90 0.30
N ARG A 328 -25.14 -18.99 -0.45
CA ARG A 328 -26.13 -19.60 -1.35
C ARG A 328 -26.99 -20.65 -0.64
#